data_490e9538e537d20acad89e0152082f11
#
_entry.id   490e9538e537d20acad89e0152082f11
#
_cell.length_a   1.000
_cell.length_b   1.000
_cell.length_c   1.000
_cell.angle_alpha   90.00
_cell.angle_beta   90.00
_cell.angle_gamma   90.00
#
_symmetry.space_group_name_H-M   'P 1'
#
loop_
_entity.id
_entity.type
_entity.pdbx_description
1 polymer ?
#
loop_
_entity_poly.entity_id
_entity_poly.type
_entity_poly.pdbx_seq_one_letter_code
_entity_poly.pdbx_strand_id
1 'polypeptide(L)'
;GVDFWWLDWQQGGSTTVPGLDPLWMLNHVHYLDSGRERPTEAGGVERRRPVTFSRFADASSHRTPVGFSGDTIISWDSLRFQPRFTATAANIGYFWWSNDIGGHMLGYSDDAMAARWFQLGCFSPINRLHSSNSAFTSKEPWRYSRDARATMEAHLRLRHRLVPYLYTWARRSVSEGVGPVRPLYHDHPRTLAAYEHRNTFCFGDLLVVPFTSPLDKATGLGRELTWLPDGVWYDLPTGRRYEA
;
A
#
# COMPACT_ATOMS: atom_id res chain seq x y z
N GLY A 1 -24.35 -12.94 3.69
CA GLY A 1 -23.26 -13.50 2.89
C GLY A 1 -21.94 -12.82 3.17
N VAL A 2 -20.86 -13.36 2.64
CA VAL A 2 -19.51 -12.78 2.72
C VAL A 2 -19.28 -11.94 1.48
N ASP A 3 -18.80 -10.69 1.63
CA ASP A 3 -18.54 -9.79 0.50
C ASP A 3 -17.18 -10.05 -0.16
N PHE A 4 -16.17 -10.37 0.65
CA PHE A 4 -14.85 -10.83 0.20
C PHE A 4 -14.20 -11.71 1.26
N TRP A 5 -13.19 -12.47 0.90
CA TRP A 5 -12.45 -13.34 1.78
C TRP A 5 -11.13 -12.70 2.20
N TRP A 6 -10.85 -12.72 3.50
CA TRP A 6 -9.55 -12.39 4.07
C TRP A 6 -8.82 -13.70 4.38
N LEU A 7 -7.73 -13.97 3.66
CA LEU A 7 -6.90 -15.15 3.80
C LEU A 7 -5.62 -14.79 4.54
N ASP A 8 -5.41 -15.44 5.69
CA ASP A 8 -4.27 -15.17 6.56
C ASP A 8 -3.48 -16.47 6.81
N TRP A 9 -2.49 -16.44 7.66
CA TRP A 9 -1.53 -17.51 7.95
C TRP A 9 -2.15 -18.82 8.45
N GLN A 10 -3.39 -18.83 8.89
CA GLN A 10 -4.11 -20.00 9.37
C GLN A 10 -4.30 -21.12 8.34
N GLN A 11 -4.08 -20.86 7.05
CA GLN A 11 -4.21 -21.88 6.00
C GLN A 11 -3.14 -23.00 6.09
N GLY A 12 -2.06 -22.80 6.87
CA GLY A 12 -0.92 -23.74 6.94
C GLY A 12 0.01 -23.68 5.73
N GLY A 13 1.10 -24.43 5.78
CA GLY A 13 2.15 -24.46 4.75
C GLY A 13 2.16 -25.71 3.88
N SER A 14 1.24 -26.64 4.07
CA SER A 14 1.21 -27.92 3.33
C SER A 14 -0.19 -28.43 3.03
N THR A 15 -0.32 -29.23 1.99
CA THR A 15 -1.54 -29.95 1.64
C THR A 15 -1.27 -31.44 1.52
N THR A 16 -2.34 -32.25 1.47
CA THR A 16 -2.26 -33.68 1.18
C THR A 16 -2.10 -34.00 -0.33
N VAL A 17 -2.21 -32.96 -1.16
CA VAL A 17 -2.03 -33.07 -2.62
C VAL A 17 -0.60 -32.71 -2.98
N PRO A 18 0.21 -33.65 -3.50
CA PRO A 18 1.59 -33.36 -3.85
C PRO A 18 1.72 -32.22 -4.86
N GLY A 19 2.62 -31.26 -4.58
CA GLY A 19 2.89 -30.13 -5.45
C GLY A 19 1.84 -29.00 -5.41
N LEU A 20 0.79 -29.13 -4.61
CA LEU A 20 -0.20 -28.07 -4.45
C LEU A 20 0.15 -27.18 -3.26
N ASP A 21 0.40 -25.90 -3.52
CA ASP A 21 0.54 -24.89 -2.47
C ASP A 21 -0.85 -24.50 -1.92
N PRO A 22 -1.07 -24.52 -0.58
CA PRO A 22 -2.34 -24.12 0.03
C PRO A 22 -2.76 -22.72 -0.34
N LEU A 23 -1.83 -21.78 -0.44
CA LEU A 23 -2.10 -20.39 -0.80
C LEU A 23 -2.75 -20.28 -2.18
N TRP A 24 -2.24 -21.00 -3.16
CA TRP A 24 -2.77 -21.01 -4.51
C TRP A 24 -4.21 -21.55 -4.55
N MET A 25 -4.42 -22.67 -3.91
CA MET A 25 -5.75 -23.30 -3.86
C MET A 25 -6.76 -22.36 -3.17
N LEU A 26 -6.40 -21.83 -2.01
CA LEU A 26 -7.30 -20.97 -1.23
C LEU A 26 -7.60 -19.66 -1.95
N ASN A 27 -6.61 -19.01 -2.53
CA ASN A 27 -6.82 -17.82 -3.35
C ASN A 27 -7.73 -18.12 -4.54
N HIS A 28 -7.48 -19.21 -5.26
CA HIS A 28 -8.29 -19.59 -6.41
C HIS A 28 -9.76 -19.83 -6.03
N VAL A 29 -10.00 -20.70 -5.05
CA VAL A 29 -11.35 -21.09 -4.63
C VAL A 29 -12.13 -19.90 -4.07
N HIS A 30 -11.52 -19.13 -3.15
CA HIS A 30 -12.21 -18.01 -2.52
C HIS A 30 -12.40 -16.81 -3.47
N TYR A 31 -11.48 -16.61 -4.41
CA TYR A 31 -11.63 -15.58 -5.43
C TYR A 31 -12.84 -15.90 -6.33
N LEU A 32 -12.95 -17.12 -6.83
CA LEU A 32 -14.08 -17.54 -7.65
C LEU A 32 -15.39 -17.52 -6.86
N ASP A 33 -15.38 -17.98 -5.61
CA ASP A 33 -16.57 -17.94 -4.74
C ASP A 33 -17.06 -16.49 -4.51
N SER A 34 -16.16 -15.55 -4.28
CA SER A 34 -16.54 -14.15 -4.07
C SER A 34 -17.21 -13.50 -5.29
N GLY A 35 -16.89 -13.98 -6.49
CA GLY A 35 -17.45 -13.49 -7.76
C GLY A 35 -18.64 -14.28 -8.31
N ARG A 36 -19.06 -15.35 -7.62
CA ARG A 36 -20.19 -16.18 -8.10
C ARG A 36 -21.50 -15.39 -8.13
N GLU A 37 -22.35 -15.76 -9.04
CA GLU A 37 -23.71 -15.23 -9.12
C GLU A 37 -24.53 -15.62 -7.90
N ARG A 38 -25.31 -14.69 -7.38
CA ARG A 38 -26.15 -14.88 -6.20
C ARG A 38 -27.56 -14.41 -6.49
N PRO A 39 -28.59 -15.19 -6.09
CA PRO A 39 -29.96 -14.72 -6.18
C PRO A 39 -30.17 -13.51 -5.27
N THR A 40 -30.94 -12.54 -5.73
CA THR A 40 -31.37 -11.38 -4.94
C THR A 40 -32.77 -11.61 -4.38
N GLU A 41 -33.11 -10.91 -3.29
CA GLU A 41 -34.44 -10.96 -2.71
C GLU A 41 -35.55 -10.47 -3.69
N ALA A 42 -35.20 -9.64 -4.65
CA ALA A 42 -36.08 -9.18 -5.70
C ALA A 42 -36.27 -10.17 -6.88
N GLY A 43 -35.74 -11.38 -6.75
CA GLY A 43 -35.86 -12.42 -7.78
C GLY A 43 -34.92 -12.28 -8.98
N GLY A 44 -33.92 -11.39 -8.88
CA GLY A 44 -32.87 -11.23 -9.88
C GLY A 44 -31.58 -11.98 -9.51
N VAL A 45 -30.53 -11.75 -10.29
CA VAL A 45 -29.18 -12.28 -10.05
C VAL A 45 -28.20 -11.12 -9.91
N GLU A 46 -27.46 -11.12 -8.81
CA GLU A 46 -26.35 -10.19 -8.59
C GLU A 46 -25.03 -10.86 -9.00
N ARG A 47 -24.25 -10.16 -9.82
CA ARG A 47 -22.88 -10.54 -10.18
C ARG A 47 -21.90 -9.54 -9.59
N ARG A 48 -21.01 -10.01 -8.76
CA ARG A 48 -19.96 -9.19 -8.12
C ARG A 48 -18.62 -9.39 -8.79
N ARG A 49 -17.76 -8.37 -8.72
CA ARG A 49 -16.34 -8.53 -9.06
C ARG A 49 -15.67 -9.37 -7.97
N PRO A 50 -14.94 -10.43 -8.31
CA PRO A 50 -14.29 -11.25 -7.32
C PRO A 50 -13.17 -10.46 -6.62
N VAL A 51 -13.06 -10.65 -5.31
CA VAL A 51 -12.02 -10.05 -4.47
C VAL A 51 -11.63 -11.02 -3.36
N THR A 52 -10.32 -11.22 -3.19
CA THR A 52 -9.73 -11.79 -1.97
C THR A 52 -8.71 -10.82 -1.42
N PHE A 53 -8.52 -10.81 -0.12
CA PHE A 53 -7.49 -10.08 0.58
C PHE A 53 -6.53 -11.08 1.22
N SER A 54 -5.42 -11.38 0.55
CA SER A 54 -4.55 -12.49 0.89
C SER A 54 -3.21 -12.02 1.45
N ARG A 55 -2.77 -12.64 2.53
CA ARG A 55 -1.47 -12.37 3.15
C ARG A 55 -0.39 -12.93 2.26
N PHE A 56 0.26 -13.31 1.84
CA PHE A 56 1.36 -13.87 1.06
C PHE A 56 1.16 -13.68 -0.45
N ALA A 57 2.26 -13.54 -1.12
CA ALA A 57 2.31 -13.40 -2.55
C ALA A 57 3.49 -14.16 -3.14
N ASP A 58 3.27 -14.68 -4.33
CA ASP A 58 4.32 -15.18 -5.21
C ASP A 58 4.03 -14.86 -6.68
N ALA A 59 4.78 -15.47 -7.59
CA ALA A 59 4.50 -15.39 -9.01
C ALA A 59 3.09 -15.96 -9.27
N SER A 60 2.19 -15.26 -9.85
CA SER A 60 0.76 -15.52 -10.10
C SER A 60 -0.20 -14.75 -9.19
N SER A 61 0.26 -14.08 -8.15
CA SER A 61 -0.60 -13.28 -7.26
C SER A 61 -1.32 -12.13 -7.99
N HIS A 62 -0.87 -11.73 -9.18
CA HIS A 62 -1.60 -10.79 -10.04
C HIS A 62 -3.01 -11.27 -10.43
N ARG A 63 -3.30 -12.58 -10.36
CA ARG A 63 -4.62 -13.15 -10.63
C ARG A 63 -5.62 -12.88 -9.51
N THR A 64 -5.13 -12.65 -8.30
CA THR A 64 -5.89 -12.30 -7.10
C THR A 64 -5.25 -11.05 -6.47
N PRO A 65 -5.42 -9.88 -7.07
CA PRO A 65 -4.46 -8.77 -7.02
C PRO A 65 -4.39 -8.00 -5.71
N VAL A 66 -5.16 -8.36 -4.70
CA VAL A 66 -5.21 -7.63 -3.42
C VAL A 66 -4.53 -8.44 -2.33
N GLY A 67 -3.47 -7.90 -1.74
CA GLY A 67 -2.72 -8.56 -0.70
C GLY A 67 -2.20 -7.65 0.40
N PHE A 68 -1.65 -8.26 1.46
CA PHE A 68 -1.13 -7.54 2.62
C PHE A 68 0.11 -8.20 3.22
N SER A 69 0.93 -7.39 3.91
CA SER A 69 2.16 -7.86 4.53
C SER A 69 1.93 -8.67 5.80
N GLY A 70 0.88 -8.36 6.55
CA GLY A 70 0.65 -8.85 7.92
C GLY A 70 1.69 -8.31 8.91
N ASP A 71 1.47 -8.53 10.12
CA ASP A 71 2.22 -8.38 11.39
C ASP A 71 3.54 -7.57 11.35
N THR A 72 3.47 -6.33 10.93
CA THR A 72 4.64 -5.45 10.81
C THR A 72 5.02 -4.87 12.16
N ILE A 73 6.28 -4.98 12.56
CA ILE A 73 6.80 -4.38 13.79
C ILE A 73 6.80 -2.85 13.69
N ILE A 74 6.41 -2.16 14.76
CA ILE A 74 6.37 -0.70 14.83
C ILE A 74 7.80 -0.17 15.01
N SER A 75 8.47 0.19 13.91
CA SER A 75 9.84 0.70 13.91
C SER A 75 10.13 1.54 12.66
N TRP A 76 11.13 2.43 12.76
CA TRP A 76 11.63 3.18 11.60
C TRP A 76 12.19 2.27 10.50
N ASP A 77 12.79 1.13 10.87
CA ASP A 77 13.31 0.16 9.89
C ASP A 77 12.18 -0.49 9.09
N SER A 78 11.09 -0.83 9.76
CA SER A 78 9.88 -1.32 9.09
C SER A 78 9.29 -0.27 8.16
N LEU A 79 9.19 0.99 8.60
CA LEU A 79 8.72 2.08 7.74
C LEU A 79 9.63 2.27 6.52
N ARG A 80 10.96 2.24 6.71
CA ARG A 80 11.93 2.40 5.62
C ARG A 80 11.82 1.31 4.55
N PHE A 81 11.44 0.12 4.96
CA PHE A 81 11.23 -1.02 4.05
C PHE A 81 9.98 -0.86 3.17
N GLN A 82 8.91 -0.25 3.66
CA GLN A 82 7.59 -0.27 3.02
C GLN A 82 7.54 0.38 1.62
N PRO A 83 8.11 1.57 1.36
CA PRO A 83 8.01 2.20 0.04
C PRO A 83 8.58 1.31 -1.06
N ARG A 84 9.81 0.83 -0.84
CA ARG A 84 10.50 -0.05 -1.81
C ARG A 84 9.71 -1.33 -2.03
N PHE A 85 9.29 -2.00 -0.97
CA PHE A 85 8.57 -3.27 -1.10
C PHE A 85 7.24 -3.08 -1.83
N THR A 86 6.47 -2.05 -1.47
CA THR A 86 5.20 -1.72 -2.13
C THR A 86 5.39 -1.45 -3.62
N ALA A 87 6.41 -0.69 -3.98
CA ALA A 87 6.68 -0.38 -5.38
C ALA A 87 7.13 -1.62 -6.17
N THR A 88 8.01 -2.45 -5.60
CA THR A 88 8.53 -3.64 -6.29
C THR A 88 7.51 -4.77 -6.44
N ALA A 89 6.42 -4.77 -5.68
CA ALA A 89 5.30 -5.69 -5.90
C ALA A 89 4.72 -5.57 -7.33
N ALA A 90 4.83 -4.38 -7.95
CA ALA A 90 4.45 -4.16 -9.33
C ALA A 90 5.27 -4.98 -10.35
N ASN A 91 6.48 -5.44 -10.01
CA ASN A 91 7.30 -6.27 -10.89
C ASN A 91 6.64 -7.63 -11.23
N ILE A 92 5.76 -8.11 -10.39
CA ILE A 92 5.00 -9.34 -10.61
C ILE A 92 3.52 -9.08 -10.88
N GLY A 93 3.14 -7.83 -11.18
CA GLY A 93 1.76 -7.44 -11.41
C GLY A 93 0.89 -7.39 -10.13
N TYR A 94 1.48 -7.42 -8.95
CA TYR A 94 0.78 -7.39 -7.68
C TYR A 94 0.55 -5.95 -7.24
N PHE A 95 -0.43 -5.31 -7.82
CA PHE A 95 -0.62 -3.85 -7.78
C PHE A 95 -1.30 -3.33 -6.52
N TRP A 96 -2.11 -4.15 -5.85
CA TRP A 96 -2.93 -3.72 -4.72
C TRP A 96 -2.37 -4.24 -3.40
N TRP A 97 -1.16 -3.79 -3.11
CA TRP A 97 -0.46 -4.14 -1.88
C TRP A 97 -0.90 -3.27 -0.70
N SER A 98 -1.10 -3.91 0.44
CA SER A 98 -1.44 -3.27 1.71
C SER A 98 -0.36 -3.56 2.75
N ASN A 99 0.29 -2.53 3.25
CA ASN A 99 1.08 -2.64 4.47
C ASN A 99 0.25 -2.27 5.70
N ASP A 100 0.74 -2.63 6.90
CA ASP A 100 0.15 -2.22 8.17
C ASP A 100 0.58 -0.79 8.48
N ILE A 101 -0.22 0.20 8.04
CA ILE A 101 0.12 1.61 8.20
C ILE A 101 0.19 1.96 9.68
N GLY A 102 1.36 2.44 10.11
CA GLY A 102 1.70 2.68 11.50
C GLY A 102 2.28 1.46 12.23
N GLY A 103 2.46 0.33 11.54
CA GLY A 103 2.91 -0.94 12.10
C GLY A 103 1.81 -1.68 12.89
N HIS A 104 1.92 -3.00 13.02
CA HIS A 104 0.89 -3.85 13.62
C HIS A 104 1.08 -4.08 15.12
N MET A 105 2.29 -4.47 15.53
CA MET A 105 2.58 -4.90 16.89
C MET A 105 4.02 -4.64 17.28
N LEU A 106 4.33 -4.86 18.57
CA LEU A 106 5.68 -4.74 19.12
C LEU A 106 6.33 -3.37 18.82
N GLY A 107 7.66 -3.29 18.98
CA GLY A 107 8.40 -2.06 18.68
C GLY A 107 8.19 -0.97 19.73
N TYR A 108 8.01 0.27 19.29
CA TYR A 108 7.88 1.42 20.18
C TYR A 108 6.98 2.51 19.59
N SER A 109 6.40 3.32 20.48
CA SER A 109 5.59 4.47 20.08
C SER A 109 6.48 5.66 19.73
N ASP A 110 6.22 6.25 18.56
CA ASP A 110 6.90 7.45 18.07
C ASP A 110 5.92 8.22 17.17
N ASP A 111 5.55 9.40 17.64
CA ASP A 111 4.55 10.24 16.96
C ASP A 111 5.00 10.69 15.56
N ALA A 112 6.31 11.01 15.43
CA ALA A 112 6.86 11.41 14.14
C ALA A 112 6.83 10.24 13.15
N MET A 113 7.22 9.05 13.58
CA MET A 113 7.15 7.83 12.77
C MET A 113 5.71 7.52 12.34
N ALA A 114 4.78 7.58 13.27
CA ALA A 114 3.37 7.33 12.98
C ALA A 114 2.84 8.33 11.94
N ALA A 115 3.10 9.63 12.11
CA ALA A 115 2.72 10.65 11.14
C ALA A 115 3.32 10.39 9.75
N ARG A 116 4.61 10.01 9.66
CA ARG A 116 5.27 9.67 8.39
C ARG A 116 4.66 8.43 7.74
N TRP A 117 4.29 7.44 8.54
CA TRP A 117 3.64 6.24 8.02
C TRP A 117 2.23 6.53 7.47
N PHE A 118 1.48 7.42 8.12
CA PHE A 118 0.20 7.90 7.59
C PHE A 118 0.36 8.69 6.28
N GLN A 119 1.43 9.49 6.16
CA GLN A 119 1.76 10.17 4.91
C GLN A 119 2.03 9.14 3.79
N LEU A 120 2.84 8.13 4.04
CA LEU A 120 3.06 7.02 3.11
C LEU A 120 1.74 6.31 2.77
N GLY A 121 0.91 6.04 3.77
CA GLY A 121 -0.40 5.40 3.60
C GLY A 121 -1.33 6.16 2.66
N CYS A 122 -1.27 7.48 2.67
CA CYS A 122 -2.04 8.33 1.75
C CYS A 122 -1.75 7.99 0.28
N PHE A 123 -0.50 7.65 -0.03
CA PHE A 123 -0.02 7.31 -1.38
C PHE A 123 0.26 5.81 -1.57
N SER A 124 -0.28 4.97 -0.70
CA SER A 124 -0.23 3.51 -0.86
C SER A 124 -1.44 3.03 -1.69
N PRO A 125 -1.34 1.89 -2.38
CA PRO A 125 -2.49 1.35 -3.14
C PRO A 125 -3.69 1.15 -2.23
N ILE A 126 -3.48 0.55 -1.06
CA ILE A 126 -4.50 0.36 -0.02
C ILE A 126 -4.06 1.11 1.23
N ASN A 127 -4.95 1.96 1.73
CA ASN A 127 -4.75 2.66 3.01
C ASN A 127 -5.49 1.88 4.11
N ARG A 128 -4.78 0.98 4.80
CA ARG A 128 -5.31 0.16 5.87
C ARG A 128 -4.58 0.45 7.18
N LEU A 129 -5.31 1.04 8.13
CA LEU A 129 -4.83 1.29 9.48
C LEU A 129 -5.08 0.03 10.31
N HIS A 130 -4.10 -0.85 10.37
CA HIS A 130 -4.21 -2.14 11.05
C HIS A 130 -3.30 -2.22 12.26
N SER A 131 -3.79 -2.84 13.34
CA SER A 131 -3.04 -3.04 14.57
C SER A 131 -3.58 -4.23 15.37
N SER A 132 -2.79 -4.74 16.30
CA SER A 132 -3.26 -5.61 17.36
C SER A 132 -4.27 -4.85 18.24
N ASN A 133 -5.01 -5.56 19.11
CA ASN A 133 -6.01 -4.98 20.01
C ASN A 133 -5.40 -4.26 21.24
N SER A 134 -4.16 -3.85 21.17
CA SER A 134 -3.47 -3.13 22.24
C SER A 134 -3.64 -1.62 22.10
N ALA A 135 -3.90 -0.92 23.18
CA ALA A 135 -3.93 0.55 23.21
C ALA A 135 -2.58 1.18 22.77
N PHE A 136 -1.47 0.46 22.99
CA PHE A 136 -0.13 0.85 22.56
C PHE A 136 -0.01 0.95 21.02
N THR A 137 -0.76 0.12 20.29
CA THR A 137 -0.70 0.04 18.82
C THR A 137 -1.84 0.79 18.14
N SER A 138 -2.63 1.57 18.89
CA SER A 138 -3.75 2.39 18.38
C SER A 138 -3.35 3.23 17.17
N LYS A 139 -4.29 3.40 16.24
CA LYS A 139 -4.09 4.20 15.02
C LYS A 139 -4.98 5.43 14.94
N GLU A 140 -5.79 5.67 15.96
CA GLU A 140 -6.67 6.82 16.00
C GLU A 140 -5.87 8.12 16.16
N PRO A 141 -6.02 9.10 15.27
CA PRO A 141 -5.22 10.33 15.31
C PRO A 141 -5.25 11.07 16.64
N TRP A 142 -6.36 10.99 17.38
CA TRP A 142 -6.51 11.66 18.69
C TRP A 142 -5.69 11.03 19.84
N ARG A 143 -5.03 9.90 19.60
CA ARG A 143 -4.10 9.25 20.55
C ARG A 143 -2.68 9.82 20.47
N TYR A 144 -2.39 10.64 19.48
CA TYR A 144 -1.07 11.18 19.21
C TYR A 144 -0.97 12.66 19.57
N SER A 145 0.24 13.20 19.62
CA SER A 145 0.49 14.62 19.84
C SER A 145 -0.26 15.50 18.82
N ARG A 146 -0.46 16.76 19.18
CA ARG A 146 -1.20 17.71 18.36
C ARG A 146 -0.71 17.78 16.91
N ASP A 147 0.60 17.82 16.72
CA ASP A 147 1.20 17.99 15.39
C ASP A 147 1.11 16.69 14.56
N ALA A 148 1.36 15.55 15.19
CA ALA A 148 1.16 14.24 14.55
C ALA A 148 -0.30 14.04 14.16
N ARG A 149 -1.24 14.31 15.06
CA ARG A 149 -2.67 14.28 14.79
C ARG A 149 -3.07 15.14 13.60
N ALA A 150 -2.63 16.40 13.58
CA ALA A 150 -2.95 17.32 12.49
C ALA A 150 -2.44 16.79 11.13
N THR A 151 -1.23 16.25 11.11
CA THR A 151 -0.63 15.62 9.94
C THR A 151 -1.43 14.38 9.49
N MET A 152 -1.76 13.49 10.41
CA MET A 152 -2.54 12.29 10.12
C MET A 152 -3.92 12.62 9.54
N GLU A 153 -4.67 13.52 10.20
CA GLU A 153 -6.00 13.93 9.76
C GLU A 153 -5.97 14.60 8.37
N ALA A 154 -4.97 15.46 8.11
CA ALA A 154 -4.81 16.11 6.81
C ALA A 154 -4.59 15.07 5.69
N HIS A 155 -3.75 14.06 5.93
CA HIS A 155 -3.45 13.03 4.93
C HIS A 155 -4.59 12.03 4.75
N LEU A 156 -5.36 11.72 5.78
CA LEU A 156 -6.57 10.92 5.64
C LEU A 156 -7.62 11.64 4.78
N ARG A 157 -7.81 12.96 4.98
CA ARG A 157 -8.69 13.76 4.12
C ARG A 157 -8.17 13.85 2.68
N LEU A 158 -6.85 14.03 2.50
CA LEU A 158 -6.25 14.00 1.17
C LEU A 158 -6.49 12.64 0.49
N ARG A 159 -6.33 11.54 1.22
CA ARG A 159 -6.61 10.19 0.70
C ARG A 159 -8.04 10.07 0.14
N HIS A 160 -9.03 10.60 0.85
CA HIS A 160 -10.42 10.59 0.35
C HIS A 160 -10.58 11.43 -0.92
N ARG A 161 -9.89 12.56 -1.02
CA ARG A 161 -9.90 13.38 -2.24
C ARG A 161 -9.23 12.69 -3.42
N LEU A 162 -8.31 11.75 -3.18
CA LEU A 162 -7.64 10.96 -4.21
C LEU A 162 -8.44 9.74 -4.67
N VAL A 163 -9.63 9.47 -4.14
CA VAL A 163 -10.44 8.30 -4.55
C VAL A 163 -10.75 8.30 -6.05
N PRO A 164 -11.16 9.39 -6.71
CA PRO A 164 -11.38 9.39 -8.16
C PRO A 164 -10.07 9.12 -8.94
N TYR A 165 -8.96 9.65 -8.47
CA TYR A 165 -7.64 9.40 -9.06
C TYR A 165 -7.25 7.92 -8.98
N LEU A 166 -7.42 7.32 -7.80
CA LEU A 166 -7.20 5.88 -7.59
C LEU A 166 -8.11 5.03 -8.46
N TYR A 167 -9.37 5.40 -8.61
CA TYR A 167 -10.32 4.69 -9.46
C TYR A 167 -9.86 4.71 -10.92
N THR A 168 -9.36 5.83 -11.41
CA THR A 168 -8.76 5.94 -12.75
C THR A 168 -7.59 5.00 -12.93
N TRP A 169 -6.68 4.96 -11.95
CA TRP A 169 -5.53 4.05 -11.98
C TRP A 169 -5.91 2.58 -11.82
N ALA A 170 -6.96 2.30 -11.04
CA ALA A 170 -7.54 0.96 -10.99
C ALA A 170 -8.05 0.49 -12.36
N ARG A 171 -8.70 1.39 -13.10
CA ARG A 171 -9.12 1.11 -14.50
C ARG A 171 -7.92 0.84 -15.40
N ARG A 172 -6.88 1.67 -15.31
CA ARG A 172 -5.65 1.50 -16.10
C ARG A 172 -4.93 0.20 -15.76
N SER A 173 -4.92 -0.22 -14.49
CA SER A 173 -4.36 -1.51 -14.08
C SER A 173 -5.00 -2.69 -14.81
N VAL A 174 -6.28 -2.62 -15.09
CA VAL A 174 -7.01 -3.66 -15.83
C VAL A 174 -6.82 -3.55 -17.34
N SER A 175 -6.87 -2.33 -17.90
CA SER A 175 -6.85 -2.13 -19.35
C SER A 175 -5.45 -2.08 -19.96
N GLU A 176 -4.45 -1.66 -19.19
CA GLU A 176 -3.09 -1.40 -19.65
C GLU A 176 -2.04 -2.26 -18.95
N GLY A 177 -2.41 -2.94 -17.85
CA GLY A 177 -1.46 -3.71 -17.03
C GLY A 177 -0.49 -2.82 -16.24
N VAL A 178 -0.85 -1.56 -15.97
CA VAL A 178 -0.01 -0.59 -15.26
C VAL A 178 -0.56 -0.31 -13.87
N GLY A 179 0.19 -0.66 -12.84
CA GLY A 179 -0.22 -0.47 -11.45
C GLY A 179 -0.22 0.99 -10.98
N PRO A 180 -1.05 1.32 -9.97
CA PRO A 180 -1.09 2.67 -9.38
C PRO A 180 0.22 3.03 -8.67
N VAL A 181 0.91 2.05 -8.08
CA VAL A 181 2.24 2.23 -7.49
C VAL A 181 3.25 1.42 -8.29
N ARG A 182 4.36 2.06 -8.65
CA ARG A 182 5.43 1.41 -9.40
C ARG A 182 6.78 2.07 -9.14
N PRO A 183 7.89 1.32 -9.21
CA PRO A 183 9.23 1.88 -9.05
C PRO A 183 9.58 2.77 -10.24
N LEU A 184 10.49 3.73 -10.03
CA LEU A 184 10.91 4.70 -11.06
C LEU A 184 11.47 4.02 -12.31
N TYR A 185 12.12 2.89 -12.18
CA TYR A 185 12.72 2.19 -13.32
C TYR A 185 11.69 1.57 -14.29
N HIS A 186 10.40 1.51 -13.94
CA HIS A 186 9.38 1.13 -14.93
C HIS A 186 9.23 2.21 -16.01
N ASP A 187 9.31 3.47 -15.61
CA ASP A 187 9.21 4.60 -16.54
C ASP A 187 10.59 5.00 -17.10
N HIS A 188 11.68 4.75 -16.35
CA HIS A 188 13.05 5.12 -16.69
C HIS A 188 14.04 3.93 -16.63
N PRO A 189 13.82 2.85 -17.41
CA PRO A 189 14.56 1.59 -17.28
C PRO A 189 16.06 1.68 -17.63
N ARG A 190 16.48 2.75 -18.32
CA ARG A 190 17.88 2.95 -18.74
C ARG A 190 18.63 3.96 -17.88
N THR A 191 18.01 4.51 -16.84
CA THR A 191 18.59 5.55 -15.98
C THR A 191 19.01 4.97 -14.65
N LEU A 192 20.30 5.04 -14.31
CA LEU A 192 20.84 4.47 -13.07
C LEU A 192 20.18 5.07 -11.83
N ALA A 193 19.95 6.37 -11.81
CA ALA A 193 19.29 7.07 -10.69
C ALA A 193 17.90 6.48 -10.35
N ALA A 194 17.17 5.97 -11.34
CA ALA A 194 15.88 5.31 -11.11
C ALA A 194 15.99 4.03 -10.28
N TYR A 195 17.14 3.40 -10.24
CA TYR A 195 17.43 2.20 -9.44
C TYR A 195 18.07 2.53 -8.08
N GLU A 196 18.71 3.68 -7.96
CA GLU A 196 19.38 4.12 -6.74
C GLU A 196 18.38 4.71 -5.73
N HIS A 197 17.39 5.46 -6.18
CA HIS A 197 16.36 6.09 -5.34
C HIS A 197 15.18 5.13 -5.04
N ARG A 198 15.47 4.02 -4.38
CA ARG A 198 14.55 2.88 -4.21
C ARG A 198 13.31 3.16 -3.36
N ASN A 199 13.34 4.17 -2.51
CA ASN A 199 12.20 4.56 -1.68
C ASN A 199 11.28 5.58 -2.37
N THR A 200 11.75 6.19 -3.46
CA THR A 200 10.93 7.03 -4.32
C THR A 200 10.16 6.16 -5.30
N PHE A 201 8.89 6.46 -5.49
CA PHE A 201 8.02 5.69 -6.38
C PHE A 201 6.99 6.56 -7.09
N CYS A 202 6.44 6.07 -8.16
CA CYS A 202 5.30 6.68 -8.84
C CYS A 202 4.00 6.20 -8.19
N PHE A 203 3.14 7.15 -7.79
CA PHE A 203 1.74 6.89 -7.44
C PHE A 203 0.89 7.49 -8.56
N GLY A 204 0.59 6.68 -9.55
CA GLY A 204 0.08 7.19 -10.81
C GLY A 204 1.10 8.13 -11.49
N ASP A 205 0.67 9.36 -11.77
CA ASP A 205 1.51 10.41 -12.34
C ASP A 205 2.22 11.27 -11.26
N LEU A 206 1.99 10.97 -9.99
CA LEU A 206 2.64 11.66 -8.87
C LEU A 206 3.94 10.95 -8.50
N LEU A 207 5.03 11.71 -8.36
CA LEU A 207 6.26 11.23 -7.76
C LEU A 207 6.16 11.36 -6.23
N VAL A 208 6.30 10.26 -5.52
CA VAL A 208 6.19 10.21 -4.06
C VAL A 208 7.55 9.94 -3.45
N VAL A 209 7.95 10.83 -2.53
CA VAL A 209 9.21 10.75 -1.79
C VAL A 209 8.89 10.63 -0.30
N PRO A 210 8.74 9.39 0.23
CA PRO A 210 8.38 9.20 1.63
C PRO A 210 9.55 9.56 2.57
N PHE A 211 9.24 10.25 3.65
CA PHE A 211 10.18 10.44 4.75
C PHE A 211 10.19 9.21 5.63
N THR A 212 11.29 8.47 5.62
CA THR A 212 11.41 7.16 6.27
C THR A 212 12.46 7.12 7.38
N SER A 213 12.96 8.29 7.78
CA SER A 213 13.97 8.45 8.83
C SER A 213 13.45 9.37 9.94
N PRO A 214 13.98 9.25 11.17
CA PRO A 214 13.71 10.20 12.23
C PRO A 214 14.01 11.64 11.80
N LEU A 215 13.39 12.58 12.49
CA LEU A 215 13.64 14.01 12.27
C LEU A 215 15.11 14.37 12.54
N ASP A 216 15.67 15.24 11.72
CA ASP A 216 16.95 15.85 12.00
C ASP A 216 16.88 16.62 13.33
N LYS A 217 17.78 16.30 14.26
CA LYS A 217 17.73 16.84 15.63
C LYS A 217 17.98 18.36 15.71
N ALA A 218 18.72 18.91 14.76
CA ALA A 218 19.05 20.33 14.75
C ALA A 218 17.91 21.19 14.18
N THR A 219 17.20 20.66 13.20
CA THR A 219 16.16 21.40 12.47
C THR A 219 14.73 20.99 12.80
N GLY A 220 14.53 19.82 13.42
CA GLY A 220 13.21 19.22 13.64
C GLY A 220 12.49 18.82 12.35
N LEU A 221 13.19 18.74 11.22
CA LEU A 221 12.62 18.46 9.91
C LEU A 221 13.02 17.07 9.41
N GLY A 222 12.12 16.43 8.66
CA GLY A 222 12.45 15.26 7.85
C GLY A 222 13.23 15.69 6.60
N ARG A 223 14.19 14.87 6.18
CA ARG A 223 14.97 15.08 4.95
C ARG A 223 15.03 13.78 4.16
N GLU A 224 14.78 13.88 2.85
CA GLU A 224 15.01 12.80 1.90
C GLU A 224 15.63 13.37 0.63
N LEU A 225 16.53 12.60 0.05
CA LEU A 225 17.13 12.90 -1.24
C LEU A 225 16.47 12.06 -2.31
N THR A 226 16.07 12.71 -3.41
CA THR A 226 15.52 11.99 -4.56
C THR A 226 16.08 12.52 -5.86
N TRP A 227 15.99 11.69 -6.88
CA TRP A 227 16.20 12.09 -8.26
C TRP A 227 14.84 12.50 -8.86
N LEU A 228 14.82 13.64 -9.54
CA LEU A 228 13.71 14.06 -10.38
C LEU A 228 14.08 13.78 -11.85
N PRO A 229 13.26 13.04 -12.59
CA PRO A 229 13.42 12.93 -14.05
C PRO A 229 13.37 14.30 -14.73
N ASP A 230 14.04 14.43 -15.87
CA ASP A 230 14.07 15.67 -16.65
C ASP A 230 12.65 16.20 -16.89
N GLY A 231 12.45 17.49 -16.63
CA GLY A 231 11.17 18.14 -16.81
C GLY A 231 10.81 19.17 -15.74
N VAL A 232 9.56 19.61 -15.78
CA VAL A 232 9.02 20.57 -14.82
C VAL A 232 8.11 19.85 -13.83
N TRP A 233 8.42 20.01 -12.55
CA TRP A 233 7.73 19.37 -11.44
C TRP A 233 7.08 20.42 -10.54
N TYR A 234 5.95 20.07 -9.96
CA TYR A 234 5.26 20.93 -8.98
C TYR A 234 5.07 20.15 -7.68
N ASP A 235 5.50 20.75 -6.58
CA ASP A 235 5.21 20.21 -5.26
C ASP A 235 3.71 20.33 -4.97
N LEU A 236 3.06 19.21 -4.76
CA LEU A 236 1.60 19.13 -4.63
C LEU A 236 1.04 19.98 -3.46
N PRO A 237 1.66 20.01 -2.26
CA PRO A 237 1.17 20.81 -1.16
C PRO A 237 1.33 22.32 -1.36
N THR A 238 2.43 22.77 -1.92
CA THR A 238 2.79 24.20 -1.97
C THR A 238 2.62 24.84 -3.35
N GLY A 239 2.50 24.03 -4.40
CA GLY A 239 2.51 24.51 -5.78
C GLY A 239 3.87 25.00 -6.27
N ARG A 240 4.94 24.82 -5.47
CA ARG A 240 6.29 25.28 -5.85
C ARG A 240 6.79 24.51 -7.07
N ARG A 241 7.30 25.27 -8.05
CA ARG A 241 7.86 24.73 -9.29
C ARG A 241 9.33 24.36 -9.11
N TYR A 242 9.71 23.23 -9.66
CA TYR A 242 11.08 22.74 -9.79
C TYR A 242 11.35 22.40 -11.25
N GLU A 243 12.58 22.50 -11.65
CA GLU A 243 13.08 22.11 -12.98
C GLU A 243 14.27 21.19 -12.79
N ALA A 244 14.25 20.03 -13.41
CA ALA A 244 15.29 19.02 -13.37
C ALA A 244 15.86 18.77 -14.74
#